data_a5c4f7753744559e06c2f9418a052e67
#
_entry.id   a5c4f7753744559e06c2f9418a052e67
#
_cell.length_a   1.000
_cell.length_b   1.000
_cell.length_c   1.000
_cell.angle_alpha   90.00
_cell.angle_beta   90.00
_cell.angle_gamma   90.00
#
_symmetry.space_group_name_H-M   'P 1'
#
loop_
_entity.id
_entity.type
_entity.pdbx_description
1 polymer ?
#
loop_
_entity_poly.entity_id
_entity_poly.type
_entity_poly.pdbx_seq_one_letter_code
_entity_poly.pdbx_strand_id
1 'polypeptide(L)'
;MNSKWMVYAKKADFKQIASEYGIDQVLARIIRNRDICGSKDIDMYLNGNLNDIHNPHSMKDADKFVDILTKKIEEHKPVRIIGDYDIDGICSIYILFCGLKAAGADVDYVVPHRINDGYGINEHLIDNAINEGIDTIVTCDNGIAAYNQVRYAKDNGITMIVTDHHDVPFEIKDDKKVYIVPPADAVINPKQADCDYPFKLLCGAGVAYKLISLLYDRLGLDKKELEDYIEFMAIATVGDIVDLIDENRIVVKYGLKHIAHTKNTGLRALIEECQLDINNISSYHIGFVIGPCLNASGRLDTARQAIELMLCKDNEKAHNMAKELIALNNERKSMTEQETHKAIELVENTGLLKDRVLVIYLKDCHESIAGIIAGRIKERYYRPTFVITNAEDGAKGSGRSIEGYNMYEEINKCKNVLTKYGGHPMAAGLSLAISDIDIFRKMLNDNAILTDEDLIPKMWIDVPMPVSYANIRLVNQLKLLEPFGKGNEKPVFADRNLYVKTASVIGKNKNVLRCQLETEDGTYVPAVQFGINNIDDIPRAGMRISIIYYPDINTFNGIMSLQIIIKEWKETI
;
A
#
# COMPACT_ATOMS: atom_id res chain seq x y z
N MET A 1 6.31 5.42 23.19
CA MET A 1 4.89 5.54 23.61
C MET A 1 4.45 4.22 24.25
N ASN A 2 3.73 4.29 25.38
CA ASN A 2 3.11 3.08 25.95
C ASN A 2 1.83 2.75 25.17
N SER A 3 1.83 1.71 24.35
CA SER A 3 0.63 1.23 23.68
C SER A 3 -0.30 0.46 24.65
N LYS A 4 -1.59 0.37 24.32
CA LYS A 4 -2.53 -0.51 25.02
C LYS A 4 -2.46 -1.90 24.36
N TRP A 5 -2.07 -2.91 25.13
CA TRP A 5 -1.98 -4.28 24.63
C TRP A 5 -3.35 -4.95 24.65
N MET A 6 -3.79 -5.38 23.48
CA MET A 6 -5.07 -6.03 23.26
C MET A 6 -4.85 -7.44 22.73
N VAL A 7 -5.67 -8.39 23.13
CA VAL A 7 -5.55 -9.79 22.70
C VAL A 7 -6.76 -10.17 21.88
N TYR A 8 -6.57 -10.76 20.72
CA TYR A 8 -7.66 -11.38 19.97
C TYR A 8 -8.22 -12.58 20.74
N ALA A 9 -9.56 -12.64 20.86
CA ALA A 9 -10.26 -13.66 21.66
C ALA A 9 -11.29 -14.45 20.84
N LYS A 10 -11.05 -14.63 19.53
CA LYS A 10 -11.97 -15.38 18.65
C LYS A 10 -11.89 -16.87 18.97
N LYS A 11 -13.06 -17.55 18.96
CA LYS A 11 -13.18 -18.96 19.31
C LYS A 11 -13.28 -19.85 18.06
N ALA A 12 -12.66 -21.03 18.10
CA ALA A 12 -12.80 -22.13 17.15
C ALA A 12 -12.29 -23.43 17.79
N ASP A 13 -12.50 -24.56 17.15
CA ASP A 13 -11.81 -25.81 17.50
C ASP A 13 -10.42 -25.81 16.86
N PHE A 14 -9.45 -25.19 17.54
CA PHE A 14 -8.08 -25.07 17.06
C PHE A 14 -7.36 -26.42 16.94
N LYS A 15 -7.77 -27.45 17.72
CA LYS A 15 -7.20 -28.79 17.63
C LYS A 15 -7.65 -29.49 16.37
N GLN A 16 -8.94 -29.36 16.03
CA GLN A 16 -9.49 -29.92 14.80
C GLN A 16 -8.84 -29.28 13.59
N ILE A 17 -8.80 -27.94 13.50
CA ILE A 17 -8.17 -27.21 12.40
C ILE A 17 -6.70 -27.59 12.26
N ALA A 18 -5.95 -27.61 13.36
CA ALA A 18 -4.54 -27.99 13.35
C ALA A 18 -4.31 -29.42 12.83
N SER A 19 -5.15 -30.38 13.23
CA SER A 19 -5.09 -31.76 12.76
C SER A 19 -5.45 -31.91 11.29
N GLU A 20 -6.49 -31.20 10.82
CA GLU A 20 -6.99 -31.27 9.45
C GLU A 20 -5.95 -30.74 8.43
N TYR A 21 -5.27 -29.64 8.77
CA TYR A 21 -4.31 -29.00 7.87
C TYR A 21 -2.84 -29.30 8.19
N GLY A 22 -2.55 -30.12 9.18
CA GLY A 22 -1.18 -30.48 9.58
C GLY A 22 -0.35 -29.30 10.11
N ILE A 23 -1.00 -28.29 10.69
CA ILE A 23 -0.39 -27.07 11.23
C ILE A 23 -0.41 -27.02 12.75
N ASP A 24 0.39 -26.13 13.34
CA ASP A 24 0.34 -25.88 14.77
C ASP A 24 -0.96 -25.17 15.18
N GLN A 25 -1.47 -25.39 16.39
CA GLN A 25 -2.65 -24.71 16.92
C GLN A 25 -2.48 -23.18 16.99
N VAL A 26 -1.26 -22.70 17.08
CA VAL A 26 -0.92 -21.27 17.01
C VAL A 26 -1.33 -20.70 15.66
N LEU A 27 -1.01 -21.40 14.56
CA LEU A 27 -1.43 -20.96 13.21
C LEU A 27 -2.95 -21.00 13.06
N ALA A 28 -3.61 -22.04 13.57
CA ALA A 28 -5.07 -22.14 13.55
C ALA A 28 -5.73 -20.95 14.26
N ARG A 29 -5.17 -20.47 15.39
CA ARG A 29 -5.62 -19.27 16.09
C ARG A 29 -5.42 -18.01 15.26
N ILE A 30 -4.25 -17.85 14.64
CA ILE A 30 -3.95 -16.69 13.79
C ILE A 30 -4.91 -16.63 12.60
N ILE A 31 -5.12 -17.75 11.90
CA ILE A 31 -6.07 -17.85 10.78
C ILE A 31 -7.47 -17.41 11.21
N ARG A 32 -7.94 -17.93 12.38
CA ARG A 32 -9.24 -17.55 12.92
C ARG A 32 -9.34 -16.07 13.31
N ASN A 33 -8.24 -15.49 13.83
CA ASN A 33 -8.20 -14.07 14.18
C ASN A 33 -8.36 -13.16 12.95
N ARG A 34 -7.99 -13.66 11.77
CA ARG A 34 -8.19 -12.98 10.47
C ARG A 34 -9.57 -13.21 9.84
N ASP A 35 -10.55 -13.70 10.62
CA ASP A 35 -11.91 -14.01 10.17
C ASP A 35 -12.01 -15.08 9.08
N ILE A 36 -10.96 -15.84 8.86
CA ILE A 36 -10.97 -16.97 7.93
C ILE A 36 -11.66 -18.15 8.63
N CYS A 37 -12.80 -18.55 8.09
CA CYS A 37 -13.70 -19.54 8.68
C CYS A 37 -14.17 -20.54 7.63
N GLY A 38 -14.29 -21.80 8.04
CA GLY A 38 -14.72 -22.85 7.12
C GLY A 38 -13.55 -23.47 6.31
N SER A 39 -13.70 -24.75 5.99
CA SER A 39 -12.63 -25.52 5.33
C SER A 39 -12.21 -24.93 4.00
N LYS A 40 -13.16 -24.46 3.19
CA LYS A 40 -12.87 -23.86 1.88
C LYS A 40 -12.01 -22.60 1.99
N ASP A 41 -12.34 -21.70 2.92
CA ASP A 41 -11.62 -20.44 3.09
C ASP A 41 -10.22 -20.67 3.69
N ILE A 42 -10.10 -21.63 4.63
CA ILE A 42 -8.80 -22.02 5.19
C ILE A 42 -7.92 -22.67 4.12
N ASP A 43 -8.49 -23.54 3.29
CA ASP A 43 -7.75 -24.17 2.21
C ASP A 43 -7.29 -23.14 1.17
N MET A 44 -8.17 -22.24 0.74
CA MET A 44 -7.82 -21.13 -0.15
C MET A 44 -6.72 -20.24 0.45
N TYR A 45 -6.78 -19.94 1.74
CA TYR A 45 -5.77 -19.13 2.42
C TYR A 45 -4.38 -19.82 2.46
N LEU A 46 -4.32 -21.11 2.76
CA LEU A 46 -3.07 -21.85 2.87
C LEU A 46 -2.54 -22.32 1.51
N ASN A 47 -3.41 -22.90 0.67
CA ASN A 47 -3.09 -23.66 -0.52
C ASN A 47 -3.55 -23.01 -1.83
N GLY A 48 -4.33 -21.91 -1.78
CA GLY A 48 -4.89 -21.24 -2.95
C GLY A 48 -3.87 -20.98 -4.06
N ASN A 49 -4.29 -21.14 -5.30
CA ASN A 49 -3.49 -21.04 -6.51
C ASN A 49 -4.17 -20.17 -7.58
N LEU A 50 -3.50 -19.93 -8.71
CA LEU A 50 -4.01 -19.02 -9.76
C LEU A 50 -5.32 -19.48 -10.41
N ASN A 51 -5.72 -20.75 -10.29
CA ASN A 51 -7.03 -21.22 -10.77
C ASN A 51 -8.17 -20.86 -9.81
N ASP A 52 -7.84 -20.46 -8.58
CA ASP A 52 -8.83 -20.08 -7.56
C ASP A 52 -9.16 -18.57 -7.60
N ILE A 53 -8.49 -17.78 -8.45
CA ILE A 53 -8.82 -16.37 -8.63
C ILE A 53 -10.17 -16.22 -9.35
N HIS A 54 -10.91 -15.18 -8.98
CA HIS A 54 -12.27 -14.99 -9.47
C HIS A 54 -12.35 -14.79 -10.97
N ASN A 55 -13.45 -15.27 -11.58
CA ASN A 55 -13.69 -15.16 -13.01
C ASN A 55 -13.91 -13.69 -13.41
N PRO A 56 -13.08 -13.13 -14.31
CA PRO A 56 -13.21 -11.74 -14.74
C PRO A 56 -14.51 -11.41 -15.48
N HIS A 57 -15.19 -12.38 -16.10
CA HIS A 57 -16.50 -12.18 -16.75
C HIS A 57 -17.59 -11.66 -15.79
N SER A 58 -17.47 -11.91 -14.49
CA SER A 58 -18.42 -11.38 -13.50
C SER A 58 -18.20 -9.90 -13.18
N MET A 59 -17.13 -9.30 -13.69
CA MET A 59 -16.87 -7.87 -13.51
C MET A 59 -17.71 -7.08 -14.51
N LYS A 60 -18.51 -6.14 -13.99
CA LYS A 60 -19.38 -5.31 -14.83
C LYS A 60 -18.60 -4.63 -15.96
N ASP A 61 -19.15 -4.64 -17.15
CA ASP A 61 -18.59 -4.10 -18.39
C ASP A 61 -17.26 -4.73 -18.85
N ALA A 62 -16.76 -5.81 -18.22
CA ALA A 62 -15.52 -6.46 -18.65
C ALA A 62 -15.63 -7.06 -20.06
N ASP A 63 -16.73 -7.74 -20.37
CA ASP A 63 -16.96 -8.27 -21.72
C ASP A 63 -17.15 -7.15 -22.75
N LYS A 64 -17.79 -6.05 -22.35
CA LYS A 64 -17.96 -4.86 -23.18
C LYS A 64 -16.63 -4.16 -23.50
N PHE A 65 -15.71 -4.11 -22.53
CA PHE A 65 -14.32 -3.69 -22.76
C PHE A 65 -13.67 -4.52 -23.89
N VAL A 66 -13.78 -5.84 -23.78
CA VAL A 66 -13.21 -6.77 -24.77
C VAL A 66 -13.85 -6.57 -26.16
N ASP A 67 -15.18 -6.46 -26.23
CA ASP A 67 -15.90 -6.25 -27.48
C ASP A 67 -15.49 -4.94 -28.18
N ILE A 68 -15.40 -3.83 -27.40
CA ILE A 68 -14.98 -2.53 -27.93
C ILE A 68 -13.55 -2.62 -28.46
N LEU A 69 -12.59 -3.11 -27.65
CA LEU A 69 -11.19 -3.14 -28.05
C LEU A 69 -10.92 -4.12 -29.18
N THR A 70 -11.56 -5.29 -29.22
CA THR A 70 -11.45 -6.22 -30.35
C THR A 70 -11.83 -5.51 -31.65
N LYS A 71 -12.96 -4.79 -31.67
CA LYS A 71 -13.41 -4.03 -32.84
C LYS A 71 -12.41 -2.92 -33.21
N LYS A 72 -11.88 -2.16 -32.21
CA LYS A 72 -10.91 -1.08 -32.46
C LYS A 72 -9.59 -1.62 -33.03
N ILE A 73 -9.15 -2.79 -32.57
CA ILE A 73 -7.96 -3.48 -33.10
C ILE A 73 -8.20 -3.89 -34.56
N GLU A 74 -9.34 -4.50 -34.86
CA GLU A 74 -9.71 -4.91 -36.22
C GLU A 74 -9.82 -3.72 -37.19
N GLU A 75 -10.30 -2.57 -36.69
CA GLU A 75 -10.43 -1.32 -37.44
C GLU A 75 -9.14 -0.48 -37.49
N HIS A 76 -8.05 -0.95 -36.88
CA HIS A 76 -6.78 -0.22 -36.72
C HIS A 76 -6.94 1.20 -36.16
N LYS A 77 -7.81 1.34 -35.17
CA LYS A 77 -8.05 2.62 -34.50
C LYS A 77 -7.02 2.88 -33.39
N PRO A 78 -6.43 4.10 -33.31
CA PRO A 78 -5.45 4.41 -32.28
C PRO A 78 -6.10 4.49 -30.91
N VAL A 79 -5.46 3.85 -29.94
CA VAL A 79 -5.86 3.74 -28.54
C VAL A 79 -4.84 4.43 -27.66
N ARG A 80 -5.27 5.27 -26.74
CA ARG A 80 -4.42 5.91 -25.73
C ARG A 80 -4.78 5.43 -24.33
N ILE A 81 -3.78 4.99 -23.58
CA ILE A 81 -3.92 4.67 -22.15
C ILE A 81 -3.57 5.93 -21.36
N ILE A 82 -4.44 6.33 -20.43
CA ILE A 82 -4.18 7.41 -19.47
C ILE A 82 -4.22 6.80 -18.06
N GLY A 83 -3.05 6.60 -17.47
CA GLY A 83 -2.92 6.02 -16.11
C GLY A 83 -2.65 7.06 -15.04
N ASP A 84 -2.44 6.61 -13.79
CA ASP A 84 -1.93 7.45 -12.72
C ASP A 84 -0.39 7.39 -12.61
N TYR A 85 0.18 8.28 -11.81
CA TYR A 85 1.63 8.48 -11.67
C TYR A 85 2.26 7.66 -10.53
N ASP A 86 1.51 6.86 -9.81
CA ASP A 86 2.02 6.01 -8.74
C ASP A 86 2.29 4.57 -9.21
N ILE A 87 2.73 3.72 -8.29
CA ILE A 87 3.15 2.34 -8.59
C ILE A 87 2.02 1.49 -9.17
N ASP A 88 0.76 1.72 -8.76
CA ASP A 88 -0.39 0.99 -9.31
C ASP A 88 -0.69 1.48 -10.73
N GLY A 89 -0.72 2.79 -10.95
CA GLY A 89 -0.87 3.38 -12.28
C GLY A 89 0.25 2.95 -13.24
N ILE A 90 1.52 2.98 -12.79
CA ILE A 90 2.67 2.52 -13.57
C ILE A 90 2.52 1.05 -14.01
N CYS A 91 2.18 0.15 -13.07
CA CYS A 91 1.98 -1.27 -13.35
C CYS A 91 0.73 -1.51 -14.22
N SER A 92 -0.34 -0.75 -13.99
CA SER A 92 -1.57 -0.80 -14.81
C SER A 92 -1.30 -0.42 -16.26
N ILE A 93 -0.58 0.68 -16.48
CA ILE A 93 -0.15 1.11 -17.83
C ILE A 93 0.70 0.03 -18.47
N TYR A 94 1.69 -0.52 -17.76
CA TYR A 94 2.57 -1.56 -18.29
C TYR A 94 1.78 -2.79 -18.76
N ILE A 95 0.86 -3.29 -17.94
CA ILE A 95 0.03 -4.47 -18.27
C ILE A 95 -0.86 -4.19 -19.48
N LEU A 96 -1.59 -3.05 -19.47
CA LEU A 96 -2.47 -2.69 -20.57
C LEU A 96 -1.70 -2.43 -21.86
N PHE A 97 -0.61 -1.67 -21.80
CA PHE A 97 0.20 -1.34 -22.98
C PHE A 97 0.80 -2.58 -23.63
N CYS A 98 1.46 -3.44 -22.84
CA CYS A 98 2.06 -4.66 -23.36
C CYS A 98 0.98 -5.63 -23.86
N GLY A 99 -0.11 -5.82 -23.11
CA GLY A 99 -1.19 -6.71 -23.48
C GLY A 99 -1.93 -6.27 -24.74
N LEU A 100 -2.26 -4.98 -24.86
CA LEU A 100 -2.90 -4.42 -26.06
C LEU A 100 -1.98 -4.47 -27.28
N LYS A 101 -0.68 -4.19 -27.09
CA LYS A 101 0.31 -4.27 -28.16
C LYS A 101 0.48 -5.69 -28.68
N ALA A 102 0.53 -6.68 -27.79
CA ALA A 102 0.58 -8.09 -28.16
C ALA A 102 -0.71 -8.55 -28.87
N ALA A 103 -1.87 -7.94 -28.52
CA ALA A 103 -3.13 -8.14 -29.21
C ALA A 103 -3.22 -7.45 -30.58
N GLY A 104 -2.20 -6.71 -31.00
CA GLY A 104 -2.13 -6.02 -32.29
C GLY A 104 -2.74 -4.62 -32.31
N ALA A 105 -3.02 -4.02 -31.16
CA ALA A 105 -3.52 -2.64 -31.07
C ALA A 105 -2.45 -1.60 -31.49
N ASP A 106 -2.91 -0.55 -32.17
CA ASP A 106 -2.15 0.70 -32.28
C ASP A 106 -2.35 1.48 -30.99
N VAL A 107 -1.41 1.37 -30.07
CA VAL A 107 -1.56 1.84 -28.69
C VAL A 107 -0.36 2.65 -28.20
N ASP A 108 -0.66 3.76 -27.55
CA ASP A 108 0.30 4.56 -26.79
C ASP A 108 -0.18 4.80 -25.33
N TYR A 109 0.61 5.51 -24.54
CA TYR A 109 0.24 5.85 -23.17
C TYR A 109 0.70 7.25 -22.77
N VAL A 110 -0.04 7.86 -21.85
CA VAL A 110 0.26 9.14 -21.23
C VAL A 110 0.09 9.01 -19.72
N VAL A 111 0.97 9.68 -18.98
CA VAL A 111 0.89 9.80 -17.51
C VAL A 111 0.74 11.27 -17.18
N PRO A 112 -0.26 11.67 -16.37
CA PRO A 112 -0.40 13.06 -15.93
C PRO A 112 0.81 13.49 -15.09
N HIS A 113 1.24 14.74 -15.27
CA HIS A 113 2.26 15.32 -14.41
C HIS A 113 1.61 15.77 -13.09
N ARG A 114 2.09 15.22 -11.96
CA ARG A 114 1.48 15.38 -10.63
C ARG A 114 1.19 16.84 -10.24
N ILE A 115 2.09 17.77 -10.56
CA ILE A 115 1.98 19.18 -10.18
C ILE A 115 1.13 19.94 -11.20
N ASN A 116 1.41 19.77 -12.51
CA ASN A 116 0.80 20.57 -13.58
C ASN A 116 -0.60 20.07 -13.95
N ASP A 117 -0.79 18.75 -14.02
CA ASP A 117 -2.03 18.13 -14.49
C ASP A 117 -2.94 17.68 -13.33
N GLY A 118 -2.36 17.45 -12.14
CA GLY A 118 -3.06 16.92 -11.00
C GLY A 118 -3.23 15.39 -11.06
N TYR A 119 -4.32 14.88 -10.49
CA TYR A 119 -4.63 13.47 -10.43
C TYR A 119 -5.53 13.03 -11.58
N GLY A 120 -5.14 11.97 -12.30
CA GLY A 120 -5.97 11.30 -13.28
C GLY A 120 -6.21 12.09 -14.57
N ILE A 121 -7.26 11.68 -15.30
CA ILE A 121 -7.64 12.29 -16.57
C ILE A 121 -8.14 13.73 -16.39
N ASN A 122 -7.70 14.64 -17.27
CA ASN A 122 -8.09 16.03 -17.32
C ASN A 122 -8.37 16.49 -18.77
N GLU A 123 -8.96 17.68 -18.95
CA GLU A 123 -9.34 18.22 -20.26
C GLU A 123 -8.12 18.43 -21.17
N HIS A 124 -6.98 18.87 -20.64
CA HIS A 124 -5.76 19.06 -21.42
C HIS A 124 -5.25 17.76 -22.06
N LEU A 125 -5.28 16.63 -21.32
CA LEU A 125 -4.89 15.32 -21.86
C LEU A 125 -5.89 14.82 -22.92
N ILE A 126 -7.18 15.16 -22.76
CA ILE A 126 -8.22 14.84 -23.75
C ILE A 126 -8.02 15.67 -25.01
N ASP A 127 -7.77 16.98 -24.90
CA ASP A 127 -7.50 17.85 -26.04
C ASP A 127 -6.28 17.38 -26.83
N ASN A 128 -5.22 16.97 -26.15
CA ASN A 128 -4.04 16.40 -26.79
C ASN A 128 -4.38 15.12 -27.56
N ALA A 129 -5.20 14.24 -26.98
CA ALA A 129 -5.63 13.01 -27.65
C ALA A 129 -6.46 13.33 -28.91
N ILE A 130 -7.39 14.29 -28.84
CA ILE A 130 -8.20 14.76 -29.98
C ILE A 130 -7.29 15.30 -31.08
N ASN A 131 -6.36 16.21 -30.74
CA ASN A 131 -5.44 16.83 -31.69
C ASN A 131 -4.51 15.83 -32.39
N GLU A 132 -4.15 14.74 -31.70
CA GLU A 132 -3.32 13.66 -32.24
C GLU A 132 -4.13 12.57 -32.95
N GLY A 133 -5.45 12.72 -33.05
CA GLY A 133 -6.33 11.82 -33.77
C GLY A 133 -6.58 10.49 -33.08
N ILE A 134 -6.45 10.44 -31.76
CA ILE A 134 -6.77 9.25 -30.95
C ILE A 134 -8.29 8.99 -31.03
N ASP A 135 -8.65 7.74 -31.32
CA ASP A 135 -10.05 7.32 -31.40
C ASP A 135 -10.60 6.85 -30.04
N THR A 136 -9.76 6.20 -29.25
CA THR A 136 -10.20 5.57 -27.99
C THR A 136 -9.25 5.92 -26.85
N ILE A 137 -9.81 6.35 -25.72
CA ILE A 137 -9.06 6.51 -24.46
C ILE A 137 -9.48 5.41 -23.49
N VAL A 138 -8.47 4.74 -22.90
CA VAL A 138 -8.63 3.79 -21.81
C VAL A 138 -7.96 4.40 -20.58
N THR A 139 -8.71 4.72 -19.52
CA THR A 139 -8.08 5.10 -18.26
C THR A 139 -7.70 3.86 -17.46
N CYS A 140 -6.68 3.92 -16.63
CA CYS A 140 -6.37 2.88 -15.66
C CYS A 140 -5.91 3.48 -14.34
N ASP A 141 -6.40 2.90 -13.24
CA ASP A 141 -6.16 3.39 -11.88
C ASP A 141 -6.65 4.82 -11.65
N ASN A 142 -7.56 5.27 -12.47
CA ASN A 142 -8.25 6.56 -12.37
C ASN A 142 -9.49 6.58 -13.27
N GLY A 143 -10.30 7.63 -13.12
CA GLY A 143 -11.40 7.91 -14.04
C GLY A 143 -12.79 7.74 -13.44
N ILE A 144 -12.98 6.92 -12.40
CA ILE A 144 -14.32 6.70 -11.80
C ILE A 144 -14.93 7.99 -11.24
N ALA A 145 -14.12 8.92 -10.78
CA ALA A 145 -14.56 10.23 -10.29
C ALA A 145 -14.58 11.32 -11.38
N ALA A 146 -14.12 11.04 -12.58
CA ALA A 146 -13.91 12.02 -13.65
C ALA A 146 -15.15 12.21 -14.55
N TYR A 147 -16.34 12.36 -13.96
CA TYR A 147 -17.62 12.45 -14.70
C TYR A 147 -17.61 13.51 -15.81
N ASN A 148 -17.15 14.73 -15.50
CA ASN A 148 -17.16 15.84 -16.45
C ASN A 148 -16.14 15.63 -17.58
N GLN A 149 -14.95 15.14 -17.27
CA GLN A 149 -13.88 14.87 -18.22
C GLN A 149 -14.28 13.76 -19.20
N VAL A 150 -14.86 12.67 -18.69
CA VAL A 150 -15.38 11.58 -19.52
C VAL A 150 -16.48 12.08 -20.43
N ARG A 151 -17.42 12.88 -19.92
CA ARG A 151 -18.47 13.50 -20.76
C ARG A 151 -17.86 14.39 -21.83
N TYR A 152 -16.88 15.25 -21.46
CA TYR A 152 -16.20 16.12 -22.41
C TYR A 152 -15.54 15.33 -23.55
N ALA A 153 -14.82 14.24 -23.23
CA ALA A 153 -14.21 13.39 -24.24
C ALA A 153 -15.26 12.76 -25.18
N LYS A 154 -16.38 12.27 -24.63
CA LYS A 154 -17.48 11.71 -25.40
C LYS A 154 -18.17 12.74 -26.32
N ASP A 155 -18.41 13.94 -25.82
CA ASP A 155 -19.00 15.05 -26.60
C ASP A 155 -18.10 15.46 -27.78
N ASN A 156 -16.79 15.18 -27.70
CA ASN A 156 -15.81 15.36 -28.77
C ASN A 156 -15.54 14.11 -29.62
N GLY A 157 -16.35 13.06 -29.50
CA GLY A 157 -16.32 11.88 -30.36
C GLY A 157 -15.31 10.79 -29.95
N ILE A 158 -14.65 10.92 -28.81
CA ILE A 158 -13.73 9.91 -28.28
C ILE A 158 -14.53 8.73 -27.68
N THR A 159 -14.15 7.51 -28.01
CA THR A 159 -14.62 6.32 -27.31
C THR A 159 -13.91 6.26 -25.95
N MET A 160 -14.69 6.24 -24.85
CA MET A 160 -14.16 6.27 -23.49
C MET A 160 -14.36 4.94 -22.77
N ILE A 161 -13.27 4.37 -22.26
CA ILE A 161 -13.28 3.21 -21.39
C ILE A 161 -12.62 3.60 -20.06
N VAL A 162 -13.33 3.42 -18.95
CA VAL A 162 -12.80 3.67 -17.60
C VAL A 162 -12.50 2.34 -16.94
N THR A 163 -11.24 2.12 -16.55
CA THR A 163 -10.85 1.01 -15.69
C THR A 163 -10.24 1.56 -14.40
N ASP A 164 -10.85 1.23 -13.27
CA ASP A 164 -10.51 1.84 -11.99
C ASP A 164 -10.85 0.89 -10.83
N HIS A 165 -10.33 1.15 -9.65
CA HIS A 165 -10.61 0.42 -8.43
C HIS A 165 -10.97 1.33 -7.23
N HIS A 166 -10.92 2.64 -7.43
CA HIS A 166 -11.26 3.63 -6.42
C HIS A 166 -12.74 3.61 -6.05
N ASP A 167 -13.08 4.19 -4.90
CA ASP A 167 -14.47 4.26 -4.43
C ASP A 167 -15.32 5.09 -5.40
N VAL A 168 -16.49 4.57 -5.75
CA VAL A 168 -17.43 5.26 -6.62
C VAL A 168 -18.02 6.47 -5.90
N PRO A 169 -17.90 7.69 -6.44
CA PRO A 169 -18.50 8.88 -5.86
C PRO A 169 -20.03 8.73 -5.71
N PHE A 170 -20.59 9.37 -4.69
CA PHE A 170 -22.03 9.36 -4.46
C PHE A 170 -22.53 10.68 -3.90
N GLU A 171 -23.80 10.97 -4.11
CA GLU A 171 -24.56 12.05 -3.45
C GLU A 171 -25.61 11.44 -2.54
N ILE A 172 -25.99 12.19 -1.51
CA ILE A 172 -27.15 11.81 -0.68
C ILE A 172 -28.38 12.52 -1.24
N LYS A 173 -29.36 11.73 -1.73
CA LYS A 173 -30.66 12.22 -2.18
C LYS A 173 -31.75 11.42 -1.45
N ASP A 174 -32.66 12.11 -0.77
CA ASP A 174 -33.74 11.48 0.00
C ASP A 174 -33.22 10.39 0.98
N ASP A 175 -32.16 10.71 1.73
CA ASP A 175 -31.46 9.82 2.67
C ASP A 175 -30.88 8.53 2.04
N LYS A 176 -30.76 8.49 0.71
CA LYS A 176 -30.16 7.38 -0.01
C LYS A 176 -28.89 7.81 -0.74
N LYS A 177 -27.91 6.90 -0.80
CA LYS A 177 -26.74 7.07 -1.65
C LYS A 177 -27.11 6.88 -3.11
N VAL A 178 -26.85 7.88 -3.94
CA VAL A 178 -26.95 7.82 -5.40
C VAL A 178 -25.55 7.87 -5.95
N TYR A 179 -25.06 6.76 -6.47
CA TYR A 179 -23.71 6.67 -7.02
C TYR A 179 -23.61 7.40 -8.36
N ILE A 180 -22.50 8.12 -8.56
CA ILE A 180 -22.21 8.89 -9.76
C ILE A 180 -21.17 8.14 -10.56
N VAL A 181 -21.60 7.50 -11.64
CA VAL A 181 -20.73 6.76 -12.56
C VAL A 181 -20.52 7.60 -13.82
N PRO A 182 -19.28 7.75 -14.32
CA PRO A 182 -19.01 8.55 -15.51
C PRO A 182 -19.67 7.92 -16.76
N PRO A 183 -20.11 8.75 -17.74
CA PRO A 183 -20.86 8.28 -18.91
C PRO A 183 -19.97 7.69 -20.01
N ALA A 184 -19.02 6.83 -19.64
CA ALA A 184 -18.13 6.15 -20.57
C ALA A 184 -18.83 5.04 -21.37
N ASP A 185 -18.22 4.58 -22.46
CA ASP A 185 -18.72 3.45 -23.24
C ASP A 185 -18.64 2.14 -22.44
N ALA A 186 -17.63 1.98 -21.60
CA ALA A 186 -17.55 0.92 -20.60
C ALA A 186 -16.92 1.48 -19.31
N VAL A 187 -17.44 1.05 -18.15
CA VAL A 187 -16.90 1.40 -16.83
C VAL A 187 -16.64 0.14 -16.05
N ILE A 188 -15.37 -0.20 -15.92
CA ILE A 188 -14.92 -1.40 -15.21
C ILE A 188 -14.36 -0.98 -13.87
N ASN A 189 -15.12 -1.23 -12.82
CA ASN A 189 -14.69 -1.01 -11.43
C ASN A 189 -15.44 -2.00 -10.53
N PRO A 190 -14.73 -2.87 -9.79
CA PRO A 190 -15.34 -3.87 -8.92
C PRO A 190 -16.27 -3.29 -7.86
N LYS A 191 -16.05 -2.03 -7.45
CA LYS A 191 -16.80 -1.36 -6.38
C LYS A 191 -18.11 -0.71 -6.83
N GLN A 192 -18.47 -0.80 -8.12
CA GLN A 192 -19.81 -0.37 -8.55
C GLN A 192 -20.89 -1.17 -7.83
N ALA A 193 -21.97 -0.50 -7.43
CA ALA A 193 -23.03 -1.10 -6.62
C ALA A 193 -23.74 -2.29 -7.32
N ASP A 194 -23.79 -2.28 -8.63
CA ASP A 194 -24.38 -3.28 -9.50
C ASP A 194 -23.36 -4.19 -10.20
N CYS A 195 -22.14 -4.29 -9.66
CA CYS A 195 -21.11 -5.20 -10.15
C CYS A 195 -21.15 -6.51 -9.37
N ASP A 196 -21.29 -7.63 -10.06
CA ASP A 196 -21.38 -8.97 -9.46
C ASP A 196 -20.01 -9.58 -9.14
N TYR A 197 -18.90 -8.89 -9.46
CA TYR A 197 -17.57 -9.39 -9.12
C TYR A 197 -17.43 -9.56 -7.62
N PRO A 198 -17.10 -10.75 -7.10
CA PRO A 198 -17.22 -11.05 -5.68
C PRO A 198 -16.20 -10.32 -4.82
N PHE A 199 -15.01 -10.00 -5.36
CA PHE A 199 -13.92 -9.37 -4.62
C PHE A 199 -13.76 -7.89 -5.02
N LYS A 200 -13.94 -6.97 -4.05
CA LYS A 200 -13.99 -5.51 -4.30
C LYS A 200 -12.65 -4.80 -4.08
N LEU A 201 -11.62 -5.51 -3.65
CA LEU A 201 -10.35 -4.94 -3.18
C LEU A 201 -9.18 -5.16 -4.14
N LEU A 202 -9.43 -5.35 -5.42
CA LEU A 202 -8.37 -5.32 -6.43
C LEU A 202 -7.75 -3.92 -6.50
N CYS A 203 -6.46 -3.85 -6.83
CA CYS A 203 -5.81 -2.63 -7.30
C CYS A 203 -6.07 -2.41 -8.81
N GLY A 204 -5.70 -1.24 -9.35
CA GLY A 204 -5.87 -0.91 -10.77
C GLY A 204 -5.16 -1.91 -11.69
N ALA A 205 -3.94 -2.31 -11.37
CA ALA A 205 -3.20 -3.34 -12.11
C ALA A 205 -3.88 -4.72 -12.06
N GLY A 206 -4.60 -5.01 -10.97
CA GLY A 206 -5.43 -6.20 -10.86
C GLY A 206 -6.59 -6.19 -11.84
N VAL A 207 -7.27 -5.05 -11.96
CA VAL A 207 -8.32 -4.86 -12.97
C VAL A 207 -7.74 -4.98 -14.37
N ALA A 208 -6.63 -4.30 -14.66
CA ALA A 208 -5.94 -4.36 -15.97
C ALA A 208 -5.55 -5.79 -16.36
N TYR A 209 -4.95 -6.56 -15.44
CA TYR A 209 -4.57 -7.95 -15.66
C TYR A 209 -5.77 -8.84 -16.04
N LYS A 210 -6.88 -8.69 -15.30
CA LYS A 210 -8.12 -9.43 -15.58
C LYS A 210 -8.69 -9.12 -16.96
N LEU A 211 -8.68 -7.86 -17.37
CA LEU A 211 -9.18 -7.41 -18.67
C LEU A 211 -8.31 -7.90 -19.84
N ILE A 212 -6.98 -7.84 -19.69
CA ILE A 212 -6.07 -8.39 -20.71
C ILE A 212 -6.22 -9.91 -20.80
N SER A 213 -6.44 -10.61 -19.69
CA SER A 213 -6.73 -12.06 -19.71
C SER A 213 -7.97 -12.39 -20.55
N LEU A 214 -9.06 -11.61 -20.41
CA LEU A 214 -10.26 -11.79 -21.24
C LEU A 214 -10.03 -11.46 -22.72
N LEU A 215 -9.27 -10.42 -23.00
CA LEU A 215 -8.93 -10.04 -24.38
C LEU A 215 -8.10 -11.14 -25.06
N TYR A 216 -7.14 -11.74 -24.34
CA TYR A 216 -6.36 -12.87 -24.84
C TYR A 216 -7.24 -14.10 -25.13
N ASP A 217 -8.21 -14.40 -24.25
CA ASP A 217 -9.18 -15.46 -24.48
C ASP A 217 -10.01 -15.21 -25.75
N ARG A 218 -10.51 -13.98 -25.93
CA ARG A 218 -11.31 -13.59 -27.08
C ARG A 218 -10.55 -13.75 -28.42
N LEU A 219 -9.27 -13.36 -28.42
CA LEU A 219 -8.43 -13.35 -29.61
C LEU A 219 -7.66 -14.67 -29.81
N GLY A 220 -7.79 -15.64 -28.92
CA GLY A 220 -7.07 -16.93 -28.98
C GLY A 220 -5.55 -16.79 -28.82
N LEU A 221 -5.06 -15.80 -28.06
CA LEU A 221 -3.65 -15.57 -27.83
C LEU A 221 -3.07 -16.51 -26.76
N ASP A 222 -1.75 -16.76 -26.81
CA ASP A 222 -1.08 -17.61 -25.82
C ASP A 222 -1.05 -16.93 -24.44
N LYS A 223 -1.67 -17.57 -23.47
CA LYS A 223 -1.71 -17.05 -22.08
C LYS A 223 -0.38 -17.12 -21.34
N LYS A 224 0.66 -17.73 -21.90
CA LYS A 224 1.99 -17.75 -21.25
C LYS A 224 2.57 -16.35 -21.01
N GLU A 225 2.22 -15.39 -21.86
CA GLU A 225 2.64 -13.99 -21.65
C GLU A 225 1.93 -13.35 -20.45
N LEU A 226 0.72 -13.82 -20.09
CA LEU A 226 0.03 -13.34 -18.88
C LEU A 226 0.76 -13.72 -17.59
N GLU A 227 1.50 -14.84 -17.61
CA GLU A 227 2.31 -15.24 -16.46
C GLU A 227 3.37 -14.19 -16.13
N ASP A 228 3.94 -13.53 -17.15
CA ASP A 228 4.93 -12.46 -16.98
C ASP A 228 4.32 -11.17 -16.42
N TYR A 229 2.99 -10.97 -16.52
CA TYR A 229 2.32 -9.79 -15.93
C TYR A 229 1.95 -9.97 -14.46
N ILE A 230 1.94 -11.20 -13.93
CA ILE A 230 1.54 -11.47 -12.54
C ILE A 230 2.46 -10.78 -11.53
N GLU A 231 3.74 -10.62 -11.86
CA GLU A 231 4.70 -9.92 -11.01
C GLU A 231 4.37 -8.44 -10.85
N PHE A 232 3.89 -7.79 -11.93
CA PHE A 232 3.47 -6.38 -11.90
C PHE A 232 2.16 -6.19 -11.14
N MET A 233 1.20 -7.12 -11.30
CA MET A 233 0.00 -7.13 -10.48
C MET A 233 0.34 -7.30 -9.00
N ALA A 234 1.31 -8.16 -8.66
CA ALA A 234 1.76 -8.34 -7.28
C ALA A 234 2.48 -7.09 -6.71
N ILE A 235 3.33 -6.45 -7.52
CA ILE A 235 4.04 -5.21 -7.17
C ILE A 235 3.03 -4.10 -6.89
N ALA A 236 2.04 -3.93 -7.76
CA ALA A 236 0.97 -2.95 -7.59
C ALA A 236 0.12 -3.22 -6.33
N THR A 237 -0.33 -4.48 -6.16
CA THR A 237 -1.14 -4.89 -5.00
C THR A 237 -0.47 -4.57 -3.66
N VAL A 238 0.85 -4.80 -3.56
CA VAL A 238 1.61 -4.45 -2.36
C VAL A 238 1.86 -2.95 -2.27
N GLY A 239 2.15 -2.31 -3.41
CA GLY A 239 2.54 -0.89 -3.48
C GLY A 239 1.40 0.07 -3.19
N ASP A 240 0.19 -0.23 -3.63
CA ASP A 240 -1.05 0.51 -3.35
C ASP A 240 -1.64 0.19 -1.96
N ILE A 241 -1.02 -0.74 -1.23
CA ILE A 241 -1.40 -1.10 0.14
C ILE A 241 -2.86 -1.60 0.20
N VAL A 242 -3.33 -2.33 -0.81
CA VAL A 242 -4.62 -3.03 -0.74
C VAL A 242 -4.53 -4.31 0.10
N ASP A 243 -5.68 -4.78 0.60
CA ASP A 243 -5.70 -5.90 1.55
C ASP A 243 -5.20 -7.20 0.90
N LEU A 244 -4.22 -7.88 1.54
CA LEU A 244 -3.65 -9.16 1.11
C LEU A 244 -4.51 -10.34 1.58
N ILE A 245 -5.76 -10.34 1.15
CA ILE A 245 -6.75 -11.38 1.40
C ILE A 245 -7.27 -11.92 0.07
N ASP A 246 -7.99 -13.05 0.10
CA ASP A 246 -8.64 -13.64 -1.06
C ASP A 246 -7.65 -13.75 -2.25
N GLU A 247 -8.07 -13.36 -3.46
CA GLU A 247 -7.23 -13.45 -4.67
C GLU A 247 -6.00 -12.53 -4.66
N ASN A 248 -6.04 -11.37 -3.97
CA ASN A 248 -4.87 -10.51 -3.81
C ASN A 248 -3.72 -11.26 -3.13
N ARG A 249 -4.03 -12.06 -2.09
CA ARG A 249 -3.04 -12.89 -1.43
C ARG A 249 -2.45 -13.93 -2.36
N ILE A 250 -3.28 -14.60 -3.16
CA ILE A 250 -2.85 -15.60 -4.15
C ILE A 250 -1.90 -14.95 -5.16
N VAL A 251 -2.33 -13.84 -5.75
CA VAL A 251 -1.57 -13.10 -6.75
C VAL A 251 -0.20 -12.66 -6.21
N VAL A 252 -0.16 -12.07 -5.02
CA VAL A 252 1.11 -11.63 -4.42
C VAL A 252 2.02 -12.83 -4.10
N LYS A 253 1.46 -13.94 -3.59
CA LYS A 253 2.22 -15.17 -3.33
C LYS A 253 2.89 -15.72 -4.60
N TYR A 254 2.16 -15.73 -5.73
CA TYR A 254 2.67 -16.21 -7.02
C TYR A 254 3.59 -15.21 -7.68
N GLY A 255 3.24 -13.93 -7.70
CA GLY A 255 4.04 -12.87 -8.29
C GLY A 255 5.41 -12.73 -7.62
N LEU A 256 5.48 -12.81 -6.29
CA LEU A 256 6.76 -12.80 -5.56
C LEU A 256 7.67 -13.98 -5.96
N LYS A 257 7.09 -15.16 -6.20
CA LYS A 257 7.85 -16.31 -6.70
C LYS A 257 8.27 -16.12 -8.16
N HIS A 258 7.44 -15.49 -8.97
CA HIS A 258 7.72 -15.24 -10.39
C HIS A 258 8.87 -14.24 -10.55
N ILE A 259 8.97 -13.22 -9.70
CA ILE A 259 10.06 -12.23 -9.70
C ILE A 259 11.45 -12.90 -9.69
N ALA A 260 11.63 -14.03 -9.00
CA ALA A 260 12.90 -14.76 -9.00
C ALA A 260 13.35 -15.22 -10.40
N HIS A 261 12.41 -15.33 -11.33
CA HIS A 261 12.63 -15.76 -12.71
C HIS A 261 12.17 -14.70 -13.72
N THR A 262 12.03 -13.45 -13.30
CA THR A 262 11.53 -12.36 -14.15
C THR A 262 12.29 -12.27 -15.46
N LYS A 263 11.55 -12.15 -16.56
CA LYS A 263 12.08 -11.86 -17.89
C LYS A 263 12.18 -10.35 -18.15
N ASN A 264 11.61 -9.53 -17.26
CA ASN A 264 11.62 -8.09 -17.41
C ASN A 264 13.01 -7.53 -17.08
N THR A 265 13.67 -7.00 -18.10
CA THR A 265 15.03 -6.44 -18.00
C THR A 265 15.07 -5.27 -17.02
N GLY A 266 14.07 -4.38 -17.04
CA GLY A 266 14.00 -3.21 -16.18
C GLY A 266 13.80 -3.56 -14.71
N LEU A 267 12.88 -4.48 -14.41
CA LEU A 267 12.64 -4.94 -13.05
C LEU A 267 13.88 -5.64 -12.48
N ARG A 268 14.52 -6.50 -13.28
CA ARG A 268 15.77 -7.17 -12.88
C ARG A 268 16.86 -6.15 -12.56
N ALA A 269 17.10 -5.19 -13.45
CA ALA A 269 18.08 -4.14 -13.24
C ALA A 269 17.80 -3.33 -11.96
N LEU A 270 16.54 -2.99 -11.69
CA LEU A 270 16.17 -2.27 -10.46
C LEU A 270 16.45 -3.09 -9.20
N ILE A 271 16.14 -4.39 -9.20
CA ILE A 271 16.41 -5.30 -8.08
C ILE A 271 17.93 -5.41 -7.82
N GLU A 272 18.72 -5.59 -8.86
CA GLU A 272 20.19 -5.71 -8.79
C GLU A 272 20.83 -4.40 -8.30
N GLU A 273 20.43 -3.24 -8.82
CA GLU A 273 20.95 -1.94 -8.38
C GLU A 273 20.51 -1.58 -6.95
N CYS A 274 19.35 -2.08 -6.49
CA CYS A 274 18.93 -2.02 -5.09
C CYS A 274 19.70 -3.01 -4.18
N GLN A 275 20.62 -3.82 -4.72
CA GLN A 275 21.39 -4.84 -4.02
C GLN A 275 20.52 -5.87 -3.29
N LEU A 276 19.40 -6.24 -3.88
CA LEU A 276 18.49 -7.25 -3.35
C LEU A 276 18.79 -8.63 -3.94
N ASP A 277 18.61 -9.67 -3.12
CA ASP A 277 18.62 -11.05 -3.63
C ASP A 277 17.28 -11.35 -4.32
N ILE A 278 17.32 -11.50 -5.64
CA ILE A 278 16.15 -11.74 -6.48
C ILE A 278 15.38 -13.01 -6.08
N ASN A 279 16.05 -14.00 -5.48
CA ASN A 279 15.42 -15.25 -5.04
C ASN A 279 14.66 -15.10 -3.71
N ASN A 280 14.86 -13.98 -3.01
CA ASN A 280 14.29 -13.73 -1.67
C ASN A 280 13.48 -12.43 -1.59
N ILE A 281 12.86 -12.01 -2.71
CA ILE A 281 11.98 -10.84 -2.73
C ILE A 281 10.70 -11.15 -1.93
N SER A 282 10.35 -10.23 -1.05
CA SER A 282 9.14 -10.28 -0.22
C SER A 282 8.30 -9.02 -0.39
N SER A 283 7.07 -9.02 0.15
CA SER A 283 6.23 -7.82 0.19
C SER A 283 6.92 -6.63 0.88
N TYR A 284 7.81 -6.88 1.86
CA TYR A 284 8.63 -5.83 2.45
C TYR A 284 9.55 -5.15 1.42
N HIS A 285 10.24 -5.93 0.59
CA HIS A 285 11.12 -5.37 -0.44
C HIS A 285 10.34 -4.56 -1.49
N ILE A 286 9.13 -5.01 -1.86
CA ILE A 286 8.25 -4.24 -2.74
C ILE A 286 7.82 -2.94 -2.05
N GLY A 287 7.25 -3.00 -0.86
CA GLY A 287 6.68 -1.83 -0.19
C GLY A 287 7.71 -0.78 0.26
N PHE A 288 8.94 -1.20 0.61
CA PHE A 288 9.93 -0.31 1.24
C PHE A 288 11.21 -0.07 0.42
N VAL A 289 11.44 -0.83 -0.66
CA VAL A 289 12.63 -0.66 -1.50
C VAL A 289 12.26 -0.41 -2.96
N ILE A 290 11.64 -1.36 -3.64
CA ILE A 290 11.31 -1.30 -5.08
C ILE A 290 10.24 -0.24 -5.34
N GLY A 291 9.11 -0.32 -4.67
CA GLY A 291 7.98 0.60 -4.84
C GLY A 291 8.35 2.07 -4.59
N PRO A 292 9.06 2.40 -3.51
CA PRO A 292 9.57 3.76 -3.32
C PRO A 292 10.45 4.30 -4.45
N CYS A 293 11.23 3.45 -5.15
CA CYS A 293 12.02 3.86 -6.31
C CYS A 293 11.11 4.18 -7.51
N LEU A 294 10.13 3.33 -7.80
CA LEU A 294 9.15 3.56 -8.86
C LEU A 294 8.33 4.84 -8.60
N ASN A 295 7.82 4.98 -7.38
CA ASN A 295 7.04 6.15 -6.95
C ASN A 295 7.83 7.47 -6.91
N ALA A 296 9.16 7.42 -6.82
CA ALA A 296 9.98 8.63 -6.71
C ALA A 296 9.94 9.48 -7.97
N SER A 297 9.93 8.85 -9.15
CA SER A 297 9.82 9.56 -10.42
C SER A 297 8.52 10.38 -10.52
N GLY A 298 7.37 9.79 -10.20
CA GLY A 298 6.07 10.49 -10.19
C GLY A 298 5.94 11.56 -9.09
N ARG A 299 6.88 11.64 -8.14
CA ARG A 299 6.89 12.67 -7.09
C ARG A 299 7.80 13.86 -7.40
N LEU A 300 8.96 13.63 -7.98
CA LEU A 300 10.00 14.63 -8.18
C LEU A 300 10.24 14.97 -9.64
N ASP A 301 9.77 14.13 -10.57
CA ASP A 301 9.92 14.29 -12.00
C ASP A 301 8.66 13.74 -12.72
N THR A 302 8.79 12.80 -13.63
CA THR A 302 7.68 12.16 -14.35
C THR A 302 7.68 10.65 -14.14
N ALA A 303 6.51 10.08 -13.82
CA ALA A 303 6.32 8.64 -13.70
C ALA A 303 6.63 7.87 -15.00
N ARG A 304 6.71 8.56 -16.13
CA ARG A 304 7.11 8.00 -17.43
C ARG A 304 8.45 7.27 -17.35
N GLN A 305 9.43 7.77 -16.58
CA GLN A 305 10.74 7.13 -16.41
C GLN A 305 10.63 5.71 -15.85
N ALA A 306 9.72 5.49 -14.89
CA ALA A 306 9.49 4.16 -14.31
C ALA A 306 8.84 3.21 -15.31
N ILE A 307 7.89 3.68 -16.13
CA ILE A 307 7.28 2.88 -17.20
C ILE A 307 8.32 2.54 -18.27
N GLU A 308 9.12 3.53 -18.70
CA GLU A 308 10.18 3.32 -19.69
C GLU A 308 11.23 2.32 -19.20
N LEU A 309 11.57 2.32 -17.91
CA LEU A 309 12.42 1.28 -17.32
C LEU A 309 11.78 -0.11 -17.49
N MET A 310 10.48 -0.28 -17.14
CA MET A 310 9.81 -1.57 -17.29
C MET A 310 9.67 -2.01 -18.77
N LEU A 311 9.59 -1.08 -19.69
CA LEU A 311 9.54 -1.37 -21.14
C LEU A 311 10.92 -1.56 -21.77
N CYS A 312 12.01 -1.25 -21.07
CA CYS A 312 13.37 -1.33 -21.59
C CYS A 312 13.78 -2.79 -21.84
N LYS A 313 14.35 -3.05 -23.04
CA LYS A 313 14.89 -4.36 -23.43
C LYS A 313 16.42 -4.41 -23.45
N ASP A 314 17.06 -3.25 -23.39
CA ASP A 314 18.50 -3.11 -23.34
C ASP A 314 18.99 -3.15 -21.90
N ASN A 315 19.91 -4.07 -21.61
CA ASN A 315 20.36 -4.31 -20.23
C ASN A 315 21.18 -3.13 -19.66
N GLU A 316 22.09 -2.56 -20.45
CA GLU A 316 22.92 -1.44 -19.99
C GLU A 316 22.07 -0.19 -19.75
N LYS A 317 21.16 0.11 -20.68
CA LYS A 317 20.21 1.21 -20.54
C LYS A 317 19.31 1.02 -19.32
N ALA A 318 18.81 -0.19 -19.07
CA ALA A 318 17.96 -0.50 -17.91
C ALA A 318 18.71 -0.26 -16.59
N HIS A 319 19.97 -0.66 -16.47
CA HIS A 319 20.78 -0.39 -15.29
C HIS A 319 21.00 1.12 -15.06
N ASN A 320 21.23 1.90 -16.12
CA ASN A 320 21.38 3.34 -16.00
C ASN A 320 20.08 4.00 -15.52
N MET A 321 18.94 3.64 -16.11
CA MET A 321 17.61 4.13 -15.69
C MET A 321 17.28 3.72 -14.25
N ALA A 322 17.62 2.50 -13.84
CA ALA A 322 17.44 2.04 -12.46
C ALA A 322 18.24 2.87 -11.45
N LYS A 323 19.50 3.21 -11.78
CA LYS A 323 20.33 4.11 -10.96
C LYS A 323 19.73 5.50 -10.83
N GLU A 324 19.16 6.05 -11.90
CA GLU A 324 18.49 7.35 -11.88
C GLU A 324 17.26 7.32 -10.92
N LEU A 325 16.41 6.29 -11.01
CA LEU A 325 15.27 6.14 -10.11
C LEU A 325 15.70 5.98 -8.63
N ILE A 326 16.78 5.25 -8.37
CA ILE A 326 17.35 5.12 -7.03
C ILE A 326 17.88 6.45 -6.52
N ALA A 327 18.53 7.25 -7.38
CA ALA A 327 19.01 8.59 -7.04
C ALA A 327 17.85 9.52 -6.66
N LEU A 328 16.78 9.57 -7.45
CA LEU A 328 15.55 10.31 -7.15
C LEU A 328 14.93 9.86 -5.82
N ASN A 329 14.89 8.56 -5.56
CA ASN A 329 14.36 8.04 -4.29
C ASN A 329 15.23 8.45 -3.09
N ASN A 330 16.56 8.49 -3.25
CA ASN A 330 17.48 8.94 -2.21
C ASN A 330 17.32 10.45 -1.94
N GLU A 331 17.16 11.26 -2.99
CA GLU A 331 16.85 12.68 -2.86
C GLU A 331 15.52 12.89 -2.10
N ARG A 332 14.45 12.21 -2.52
CA ARG A 332 13.15 12.22 -1.82
C ARG A 332 13.30 11.83 -0.34
N LYS A 333 14.09 10.77 -0.04
CA LYS A 333 14.35 10.34 1.35
C LYS A 333 15.02 11.43 2.15
N SER A 334 16.07 12.06 1.60
CA SER A 334 16.80 13.15 2.25
C SER A 334 15.90 14.35 2.54
N MET A 335 15.13 14.81 1.52
CA MET A 335 14.15 15.89 1.70
C MET A 335 13.12 15.55 2.78
N THR A 336 12.57 14.32 2.73
CA THR A 336 11.57 13.87 3.71
C THR A 336 12.15 13.83 5.13
N GLU A 337 13.40 13.44 5.30
CA GLU A 337 14.06 13.35 6.59
C GLU A 337 14.29 14.75 7.18
N GLN A 338 14.82 15.66 6.38
CA GLN A 338 15.03 17.06 6.78
C GLN A 338 13.73 17.75 7.19
N GLU A 339 12.69 17.65 6.37
CA GLU A 339 11.41 18.28 6.65
C GLU A 339 10.66 17.60 7.82
N THR A 340 10.85 16.29 8.03
CA THR A 340 10.33 15.61 9.22
C THR A 340 10.99 16.13 10.50
N HIS A 341 12.29 16.40 10.49
CA HIS A 341 12.98 17.02 11.64
C HIS A 341 12.41 18.40 11.96
N LYS A 342 12.23 19.26 10.94
CA LYS A 342 11.60 20.58 11.13
C LYS A 342 10.17 20.46 11.71
N ALA A 343 9.39 19.50 11.21
CA ALA A 343 8.05 19.24 11.72
C ALA A 343 8.06 18.83 13.19
N ILE A 344 8.99 17.96 13.59
CA ILE A 344 9.17 17.53 14.99
C ILE A 344 9.53 18.73 15.87
N GLU A 345 10.50 19.54 15.46
CA GLU A 345 10.91 20.75 16.19
C GLU A 345 9.73 21.73 16.39
N LEU A 346 8.91 21.94 15.34
CA LEU A 346 7.72 22.75 15.45
C LEU A 346 6.72 22.17 16.46
N VAL A 347 6.44 20.86 16.39
CA VAL A 347 5.50 20.19 17.31
C VAL A 347 5.97 20.31 18.77
N GLU A 348 7.26 20.11 19.02
CA GLU A 348 7.81 20.10 20.38
C GLU A 348 7.97 21.52 20.97
N ASN A 349 8.28 22.54 20.14
CA ASN A 349 8.63 23.89 20.62
C ASN A 349 7.46 24.89 20.58
N THR A 350 6.36 24.63 19.85
CA THR A 350 5.28 25.62 19.68
C THR A 350 4.00 25.28 20.45
N GLY A 351 4.01 24.24 21.28
CA GLY A 351 2.85 23.81 22.06
C GLY A 351 1.78 23.06 21.27
N LEU A 352 2.06 22.66 20.03
CA LEU A 352 1.18 21.85 19.19
C LEU A 352 0.82 20.49 19.83
N LEU A 353 1.65 19.97 20.75
CA LEU A 353 1.35 18.75 21.50
C LEU A 353 0.09 18.85 22.37
N LYS A 354 -0.44 20.06 22.62
CA LYS A 354 -1.72 20.25 23.32
C LYS A 354 -2.93 19.98 22.44
N ASP A 355 -2.74 20.03 21.12
CA ASP A 355 -3.80 19.82 20.14
C ASP A 355 -4.09 18.33 19.98
N ARG A 356 -5.35 17.98 19.77
CA ARG A 356 -5.77 16.61 19.47
C ARG A 356 -5.53 16.26 18.00
N VAL A 357 -5.57 17.26 17.13
CA VAL A 357 -5.28 17.17 15.69
C VAL A 357 -4.12 18.10 15.39
N LEU A 358 -3.01 17.55 14.89
CA LEU A 358 -1.83 18.32 14.57
C LEU A 358 -1.99 18.97 13.19
N VAL A 359 -1.84 20.29 13.11
CA VAL A 359 -1.77 21.04 11.85
C VAL A 359 -0.42 21.75 11.82
N ILE A 360 0.44 21.32 10.90
CA ILE A 360 1.84 21.75 10.82
C ILE A 360 2.04 22.47 9.49
N TYR A 361 2.46 23.73 9.57
CA TYR A 361 2.76 24.53 8.38
C TYR A 361 4.27 24.54 8.11
N LEU A 362 4.67 23.87 7.03
CA LEU A 362 6.06 23.81 6.52
C LEU A 362 6.13 24.59 5.21
N LYS A 363 6.37 25.91 5.31
CA LYS A 363 6.29 26.86 4.20
C LYS A 363 7.02 26.40 2.93
N ASP A 364 8.24 25.89 3.07
CA ASP A 364 9.15 25.58 1.96
C ASP A 364 9.20 24.06 1.66
N CYS A 365 8.31 23.26 2.25
CA CYS A 365 8.24 21.84 2.02
C CYS A 365 7.67 21.53 0.63
N HIS A 366 8.29 20.63 -0.11
CA HIS A 366 7.76 20.18 -1.40
C HIS A 366 6.43 19.45 -1.21
N GLU A 367 5.39 19.83 -1.95
CA GLU A 367 4.02 19.32 -1.76
C GLU A 367 3.91 17.79 -1.88
N SER A 368 4.74 17.15 -2.74
CA SER A 368 4.69 15.71 -2.99
C SER A 368 5.12 14.85 -1.80
N ILE A 369 5.86 15.42 -0.81
CA ILE A 369 6.32 14.70 0.39
C ILE A 369 5.50 15.06 1.65
N ALA A 370 4.64 16.07 1.61
CA ALA A 370 3.82 16.49 2.76
C ALA A 370 3.04 15.33 3.39
N GLY A 371 2.44 14.46 2.56
CA GLY A 371 1.71 13.27 3.03
C GLY A 371 2.59 12.21 3.69
N ILE A 372 3.87 12.10 3.29
CA ILE A 372 4.83 11.18 3.92
C ILE A 372 5.22 11.72 5.30
N ILE A 373 5.46 13.02 5.40
CA ILE A 373 5.78 13.69 6.66
C ILE A 373 4.60 13.58 7.62
N ALA A 374 3.37 13.85 7.15
CA ALA A 374 2.15 13.69 7.96
C ALA A 374 2.04 12.25 8.52
N GLY A 375 2.38 11.23 7.72
CA GLY A 375 2.43 9.83 8.16
C GLY A 375 3.45 9.60 9.28
N ARG A 376 4.68 10.10 9.13
CA ARG A 376 5.76 9.97 10.14
C ARG A 376 5.42 10.68 11.45
N ILE A 377 4.85 11.87 11.36
CA ILE A 377 4.42 12.62 12.55
C ILE A 377 3.26 11.91 13.25
N LYS A 378 2.27 11.45 12.48
CA LYS A 378 1.17 10.61 13.01
C LYS A 378 1.70 9.38 13.74
N GLU A 379 2.66 8.67 13.18
CA GLU A 379 3.26 7.48 13.82
C GLU A 379 4.03 7.84 15.10
N ARG A 380 4.75 8.97 15.09
CA ARG A 380 5.53 9.41 16.25
C ARG A 380 4.66 9.83 17.44
N TYR A 381 3.57 10.56 17.18
CA TYR A 381 2.75 11.18 18.25
C TYR A 381 1.38 10.52 18.43
N TYR A 382 1.02 9.60 17.52
CA TYR A 382 -0.28 8.93 17.43
C TYR A 382 -1.45 9.92 17.47
N ARG A 383 -1.41 10.91 16.57
CA ARG A 383 -2.45 11.93 16.40
C ARG A 383 -2.79 12.14 14.93
N PRO A 384 -4.05 12.42 14.59
CA PRO A 384 -4.38 12.88 13.25
C PRO A 384 -3.50 14.07 12.91
N THR A 385 -2.86 14.05 11.73
CA THR A 385 -1.85 15.05 11.38
C THR A 385 -2.07 15.56 9.98
N PHE A 386 -2.12 16.89 9.82
CA PHE A 386 -2.04 17.59 8.56
C PHE A 386 -0.69 18.29 8.43
N VAL A 387 -0.04 18.13 7.29
CA VAL A 387 1.12 18.92 6.89
C VAL A 387 0.69 19.80 5.72
N ILE A 388 0.85 21.11 5.89
CA ILE A 388 0.46 22.14 4.94
C ILE A 388 1.72 22.83 4.42
N THR A 389 1.78 23.11 3.13
CA THR A 389 2.88 23.80 2.47
C THR A 389 2.37 24.86 1.50
N ASN A 390 3.23 25.77 1.09
CA ASN A 390 2.88 26.74 0.04
C ASN A 390 2.63 26.02 -1.30
N ALA A 391 1.73 26.57 -2.06
CA ALA A 391 1.44 26.23 -3.45
C ALA A 391 1.38 27.52 -4.29
N GLU A 392 1.29 27.40 -5.61
CA GLU A 392 1.20 28.56 -6.49
C GLU A 392 0.02 29.48 -6.11
N ASP A 393 -1.14 28.88 -5.80
CA ASP A 393 -2.35 29.59 -5.41
C ASP A 393 -2.72 29.28 -3.94
N GLY A 394 -1.95 29.83 -2.98
CA GLY A 394 -2.24 29.66 -1.55
C GLY A 394 -1.43 28.54 -0.90
N ALA A 395 -2.09 27.60 -0.25
CA ALA A 395 -1.47 26.47 0.44
C ALA A 395 -2.18 25.15 0.14
N LYS A 396 -1.39 24.08 0.06
CA LYS A 396 -1.89 22.70 -0.07
C LYS A 396 -1.53 21.91 1.19
N GLY A 397 -2.40 20.98 1.58
CA GLY A 397 -2.18 20.12 2.75
C GLY A 397 -2.47 18.67 2.46
N SER A 398 -1.72 17.80 3.13
CA SER A 398 -1.96 16.36 3.17
C SER A 398 -2.15 15.90 4.60
N GLY A 399 -3.21 15.13 4.84
CA GLY A 399 -3.54 14.59 6.15
C GLY A 399 -3.37 13.08 6.24
N ARG A 400 -3.04 12.61 7.45
CA ARG A 400 -3.00 11.18 7.81
C ARG A 400 -3.67 10.98 9.17
N SER A 401 -4.55 9.99 9.25
CA SER A 401 -5.39 9.76 10.43
C SER A 401 -4.94 8.58 11.29
N ILE A 402 -5.53 8.51 12.47
CA ILE A 402 -5.49 7.37 13.40
C ILE A 402 -6.86 6.67 13.42
N GLU A 403 -6.92 5.48 14.00
CA GLU A 403 -8.20 4.78 14.24
C GLU A 403 -9.13 5.68 15.08
N GLY A 404 -10.42 5.71 14.72
CA GLY A 404 -11.43 6.50 15.44
C GLY A 404 -11.58 7.96 14.99
N TYR A 405 -10.76 8.46 14.05
CA TYR A 405 -10.90 9.81 13.50
C TYR A 405 -11.09 9.76 11.97
N ASN A 406 -12.32 10.01 11.50
CA ASN A 406 -12.62 10.06 10.07
C ASN A 406 -12.18 11.41 9.48
N MET A 407 -11.02 11.42 8.85
CA MET A 407 -10.40 12.65 8.35
C MET A 407 -11.26 13.35 7.29
N TYR A 408 -11.93 12.61 6.40
CA TYR A 408 -12.81 13.20 5.39
C TYR A 408 -14.04 13.90 6.00
N GLU A 409 -14.71 13.27 6.96
CA GLU A 409 -15.84 13.88 7.65
C GLU A 409 -15.44 15.15 8.42
N GLU A 410 -14.27 15.11 9.06
CA GLU A 410 -13.80 16.25 9.85
C GLU A 410 -13.37 17.45 8.98
N ILE A 411 -12.70 17.22 7.85
CA ILE A 411 -12.40 18.31 6.91
C ILE A 411 -13.66 18.87 6.25
N ASN A 412 -14.67 18.03 6.00
CA ASN A 412 -15.95 18.50 5.44
C ASN A 412 -16.66 19.48 6.38
N LYS A 413 -16.49 19.37 7.70
CA LYS A 413 -17.00 20.36 8.67
C LYS A 413 -16.28 21.71 8.54
N CYS A 414 -15.09 21.72 7.95
CA CYS A 414 -14.26 22.91 7.74
C CYS A 414 -14.35 23.48 6.31
N LYS A 415 -15.28 23.02 5.47
CA LYS A 415 -15.38 23.34 4.05
C LYS A 415 -15.43 24.83 3.71
N ASN A 416 -15.89 25.66 4.63
CA ASN A 416 -16.01 27.12 4.44
C ASN A 416 -14.67 27.88 4.43
N VAL A 417 -13.58 27.26 4.88
CA VAL A 417 -12.21 27.79 4.83
C VAL A 417 -11.31 27.04 3.84
N LEU A 418 -11.88 26.09 3.10
CA LEU A 418 -11.17 25.27 2.12
C LEU A 418 -11.60 25.66 0.71
N THR A 419 -10.64 25.80 -0.20
CA THR A 419 -10.92 26.04 -1.63
C THR A 419 -11.11 24.73 -2.39
N LYS A 420 -10.40 23.66 -1.97
CA LYS A 420 -10.50 22.30 -2.53
C LYS A 420 -10.20 21.29 -1.44
N TYR A 421 -10.92 20.20 -1.40
CA TYR A 421 -10.62 19.11 -0.47
C TYR A 421 -11.19 17.78 -0.98
N GLY A 422 -10.61 16.69 -0.49
CA GLY A 422 -11.04 15.32 -0.78
C GLY A 422 -10.26 14.32 0.04
N GLY A 423 -10.71 13.06 0.05
CA GLY A 423 -10.01 12.00 0.75
C GLY A 423 -10.92 10.89 1.27
N HIS A 424 -10.36 10.11 2.16
CA HIS A 424 -10.94 8.93 2.81
C HIS A 424 -10.80 9.03 4.34
N PRO A 425 -11.39 8.12 5.13
CA PRO A 425 -11.26 8.17 6.59
C PRO A 425 -9.82 8.29 7.12
N MET A 426 -8.84 7.66 6.44
CA MET A 426 -7.46 7.59 6.92
C MET A 426 -6.49 8.59 6.28
N ALA A 427 -6.89 9.24 5.19
CA ALA A 427 -6.03 10.19 4.48
C ALA A 427 -6.86 11.24 3.73
N ALA A 428 -6.38 12.48 3.71
CA ALA A 428 -7.07 13.55 2.98
C ALA A 428 -6.08 14.53 2.37
N GLY A 429 -6.52 15.19 1.29
CA GLY A 429 -5.86 16.33 0.67
C GLY A 429 -6.75 17.56 0.72
N LEU A 430 -6.15 18.74 0.81
CA LEU A 430 -6.87 20.00 0.86
C LEU A 430 -6.06 21.15 0.27
N SER A 431 -6.77 22.22 -0.10
CA SER A 431 -6.21 23.54 -0.46
C SER A 431 -6.96 24.63 0.28
N LEU A 432 -6.24 25.68 0.69
CA LEU A 432 -6.80 26.81 1.42
C LEU A 432 -5.92 28.05 1.25
N ALA A 433 -6.45 29.23 1.63
CA ALA A 433 -5.62 30.43 1.72
C ALA A 433 -4.64 30.31 2.91
N ILE A 434 -3.43 30.85 2.76
CA ILE A 434 -2.41 30.83 3.83
C ILE A 434 -2.94 31.51 5.11
N SER A 435 -3.75 32.58 4.98
CA SER A 435 -4.40 33.27 6.08
C SER A 435 -5.34 32.41 6.92
N ASP A 436 -5.85 31.35 6.33
CA ASP A 436 -6.89 30.50 6.95
C ASP A 436 -6.33 29.28 7.67
N ILE A 437 -5.01 29.06 7.63
CA ILE A 437 -4.35 27.91 8.27
C ILE A 437 -4.64 27.84 9.77
N ASP A 438 -4.52 28.97 10.48
CA ASP A 438 -4.78 29.01 11.93
C ASP A 438 -6.27 28.80 12.25
N ILE A 439 -7.16 29.33 11.39
CA ILE A 439 -8.61 29.13 11.52
C ILE A 439 -8.93 27.65 11.32
N PHE A 440 -8.39 27.03 10.28
CA PHE A 440 -8.54 25.60 10.00
C PHE A 440 -8.06 24.73 11.16
N ARG A 441 -6.85 25.02 11.72
CA ARG A 441 -6.32 24.33 12.90
C ARG A 441 -7.28 24.42 14.07
N LYS A 442 -7.79 25.62 14.36
CA LYS A 442 -8.73 25.84 15.45
C LYS A 442 -10.02 25.06 15.24
N MET A 443 -10.62 25.13 14.05
CA MET A 443 -11.87 24.43 13.74
C MET A 443 -11.73 22.91 13.90
N LEU A 444 -10.63 22.31 13.41
CA LEU A 444 -10.39 20.87 13.57
C LEU A 444 -10.30 20.46 15.03
N ASN A 445 -9.63 21.26 15.86
CA ASN A 445 -9.47 20.94 17.29
C ASN A 445 -10.75 21.20 18.10
N ASP A 446 -11.52 22.24 17.78
CA ASP A 446 -12.82 22.53 18.39
C ASP A 446 -13.85 21.43 18.05
N ASN A 447 -13.79 20.86 16.84
CA ASN A 447 -14.69 19.78 16.38
C ASN A 447 -14.24 18.38 16.85
N ALA A 448 -12.98 18.19 17.25
CA ALA A 448 -12.44 16.88 17.57
C ALA A 448 -13.06 16.31 18.84
N ILE A 449 -13.74 15.17 18.70
CA ILE A 449 -14.34 14.41 19.82
C ILE A 449 -13.41 13.36 20.42
N LEU A 450 -12.14 13.31 19.98
CA LEU A 450 -11.13 12.37 20.45
C LEU A 450 -10.90 12.51 21.95
N THR A 451 -10.88 11.41 22.67
CA THR A 451 -10.50 11.32 24.08
C THR A 451 -9.00 11.05 24.22
N ASP A 452 -8.46 11.16 25.43
CA ASP A 452 -7.06 10.80 25.69
C ASP A 452 -6.82 9.29 25.46
N GLU A 453 -7.85 8.45 25.64
CA GLU A 453 -7.76 7.01 25.37
C GLU A 453 -7.65 6.71 23.85
N ASP A 454 -8.31 7.51 23.01
CA ASP A 454 -8.23 7.38 21.55
C ASP A 454 -6.84 7.76 21.00
N LEU A 455 -6.07 8.56 21.77
CA LEU A 455 -4.72 8.97 21.43
C LEU A 455 -3.63 8.00 21.96
N ILE A 456 -4.03 6.86 22.49
CA ILE A 456 -3.12 5.78 22.89
C ILE A 456 -3.15 4.69 21.80
N PRO A 457 -2.00 4.37 21.16
CA PRO A 457 -1.96 3.32 20.16
C PRO A 457 -2.33 1.96 20.76
N LYS A 458 -3.10 1.16 20.02
CA LYS A 458 -3.45 -0.21 20.40
C LYS A 458 -2.54 -1.19 19.66
N MET A 459 -1.94 -2.13 20.41
CA MET A 459 -1.15 -3.23 19.84
C MET A 459 -1.95 -4.52 20.01
N TRP A 460 -2.39 -5.11 18.89
CA TRP A 460 -3.16 -6.35 18.89
C TRP A 460 -2.24 -7.57 18.88
N ILE A 461 -2.40 -8.43 19.86
CA ILE A 461 -1.66 -9.67 20.05
C ILE A 461 -2.48 -10.82 19.47
N ASP A 462 -1.91 -11.54 18.50
CA ASP A 462 -2.58 -12.70 17.90
C ASP A 462 -2.71 -13.85 18.89
N VAL A 463 -1.62 -14.18 19.56
CA VAL A 463 -1.59 -15.29 20.53
C VAL A 463 -0.68 -14.93 21.71
N PRO A 464 -1.19 -14.91 22.95
CA PRO A 464 -0.33 -14.98 24.14
C PRO A 464 0.40 -16.32 24.13
N MET A 465 1.69 -16.29 23.85
CA MET A 465 2.52 -17.49 23.66
C MET A 465 3.83 -17.33 24.44
N PRO A 466 4.18 -18.26 25.34
CA PRO A 466 5.48 -18.24 26.01
C PRO A 466 6.62 -18.32 24.98
N VAL A 467 7.69 -17.56 25.19
CA VAL A 467 8.89 -17.59 24.34
C VAL A 467 9.48 -19.01 24.26
N SER A 468 9.39 -19.79 25.32
CA SER A 468 9.84 -21.18 25.38
C SER A 468 9.09 -22.12 24.42
N TYR A 469 7.87 -21.76 23.97
CA TYR A 469 7.12 -22.52 22.97
C TYR A 469 7.67 -22.30 21.54
N ALA A 470 8.33 -21.17 21.30
CA ALA A 470 8.87 -20.83 20.00
C ALA A 470 10.04 -21.76 19.64
N ASN A 471 10.01 -22.32 18.45
CA ASN A 471 11.06 -23.18 17.91
C ASN A 471 11.14 -23.05 16.39
N ILE A 472 12.21 -23.57 15.78
CA ILE A 472 12.45 -23.50 14.33
C ILE A 472 11.30 -24.08 13.51
N ARG A 473 10.67 -25.16 13.99
CA ARG A 473 9.51 -25.79 13.30
C ARG A 473 8.33 -24.84 13.25
N LEU A 474 8.00 -24.18 14.35
CA LEU A 474 6.91 -23.19 14.40
C LEU A 474 7.21 -22.01 13.47
N VAL A 475 8.44 -21.46 13.50
CA VAL A 475 8.82 -20.35 12.62
C VAL A 475 8.69 -20.74 11.13
N ASN A 476 9.09 -21.94 10.77
CA ASN A 476 8.91 -22.43 9.39
C ASN A 476 7.43 -22.60 9.03
N GLN A 477 6.57 -23.00 9.97
CA GLN A 477 5.12 -23.06 9.72
C GLN A 477 4.52 -21.65 9.60
N LEU A 478 4.99 -20.66 10.37
CA LEU A 478 4.52 -19.26 10.24
C LEU A 478 4.73 -18.68 8.85
N LYS A 479 5.70 -19.19 8.08
CA LYS A 479 5.89 -18.81 6.65
C LYS A 479 4.72 -19.22 5.77
N LEU A 480 3.88 -20.19 6.16
CA LEU A 480 2.64 -20.53 5.43
C LEU A 480 1.63 -19.37 5.43
N LEU A 481 1.76 -18.47 6.39
CA LEU A 481 0.90 -17.27 6.49
C LEU A 481 1.36 -16.13 5.58
N GLU A 482 2.55 -16.19 4.99
CA GLU A 482 3.04 -15.19 4.03
C GLU A 482 2.25 -15.26 2.70
N PRO A 483 2.18 -14.13 1.95
CA PRO A 483 2.83 -12.83 2.15
C PRO A 483 2.12 -11.98 3.22
N PHE A 484 2.91 -11.23 4.01
CA PHE A 484 2.38 -10.28 4.99
C PHE A 484 2.22 -8.89 4.40
N GLY A 485 1.18 -8.18 4.83
CA GLY A 485 0.84 -6.82 4.44
C GLY A 485 -0.47 -6.41 5.06
N LYS A 486 -1.13 -5.37 4.53
CA LYS A 486 -2.44 -4.92 5.01
C LYS A 486 -3.47 -6.07 4.90
N GLY A 487 -4.32 -6.24 5.90
CA GLY A 487 -5.31 -7.33 5.98
C GLY A 487 -4.74 -8.72 6.29
N ASN A 488 -3.40 -8.87 6.23
CA ASN A 488 -2.66 -10.07 6.60
C ASN A 488 -1.34 -9.69 7.27
N GLU A 489 -1.41 -9.01 8.39
CA GLU A 489 -0.25 -8.50 9.12
C GLU A 489 0.63 -9.64 9.63
N LYS A 490 1.95 -9.34 9.79
CA LYS A 490 2.88 -10.28 10.42
C LYS A 490 2.40 -10.55 11.86
N PRO A 491 2.15 -11.82 12.23
CA PRO A 491 1.56 -12.13 13.53
C PRO A 491 2.48 -11.74 14.67
N VAL A 492 1.90 -11.30 15.77
CA VAL A 492 2.62 -10.90 16.98
C VAL A 492 2.15 -11.72 18.18
N PHE A 493 3.11 -12.02 19.02
CA PHE A 493 2.95 -12.83 20.23
C PHE A 493 3.27 -11.99 21.46
N ALA A 494 2.84 -12.45 22.62
CA ALA A 494 3.21 -11.81 23.88
C ALA A 494 3.60 -12.84 24.92
N ASP A 495 4.59 -12.48 25.71
CA ASP A 495 5.01 -13.20 26.92
C ASP A 495 5.28 -12.22 28.05
N ARG A 496 5.18 -12.71 29.28
CA ARG A 496 5.33 -11.90 30.48
C ARG A 496 6.35 -12.49 31.45
N ASN A 497 6.83 -11.68 32.36
CA ASN A 497 7.69 -12.08 33.47
C ASN A 497 9.05 -12.66 33.02
N LEU A 498 9.58 -12.22 31.87
CA LEU A 498 10.89 -12.61 31.39
C LEU A 498 11.99 -11.85 32.13
N TYR A 499 13.02 -12.56 32.57
CA TYR A 499 14.18 -11.94 33.23
C TYR A 499 15.24 -11.53 32.20
N VAL A 500 15.67 -10.28 32.25
CA VAL A 500 16.72 -9.75 31.36
C VAL A 500 18.08 -10.11 31.94
N LYS A 501 18.74 -11.12 31.40
CA LYS A 501 20.08 -11.55 31.86
C LYS A 501 21.17 -10.58 31.42
N THR A 502 21.13 -10.18 30.14
CA THR A 502 22.06 -9.21 29.56
C THR A 502 21.31 -8.30 28.60
N ALA A 503 21.74 -7.05 28.51
CA ALA A 503 21.25 -6.08 27.53
C ALA A 503 22.42 -5.24 27.03
N SER A 504 22.51 -5.01 25.73
CA SER A 504 23.55 -4.19 25.10
C SER A 504 23.02 -3.57 23.82
N VAL A 505 23.46 -2.36 23.52
CA VAL A 505 23.15 -1.66 22.27
C VAL A 505 24.29 -1.92 21.28
N ILE A 506 23.93 -2.36 20.10
CA ILE A 506 24.84 -2.74 19.02
C ILE A 506 24.50 -2.02 17.72
N GLY A 507 25.33 -2.21 16.70
CA GLY A 507 25.17 -1.63 15.37
C GLY A 507 25.91 -0.30 15.22
N LYS A 508 26.23 0.06 13.97
CA LYS A 508 26.97 1.28 13.63
C LYS A 508 26.26 2.55 14.13
N ASN A 509 24.92 2.54 14.06
CA ASN A 509 24.07 3.67 14.48
C ASN A 509 23.56 3.56 15.92
N LYS A 510 24.03 2.57 16.70
CA LYS A 510 23.59 2.30 18.08
C LYS A 510 22.06 2.27 18.24
N ASN A 511 21.37 1.68 17.29
CA ASN A 511 19.91 1.62 17.21
C ASN A 511 19.33 0.20 17.29
N VAL A 512 20.13 -0.78 17.73
CA VAL A 512 19.70 -2.16 17.91
C VAL A 512 20.01 -2.60 19.33
N LEU A 513 18.98 -2.99 20.09
CA LEU A 513 19.13 -3.71 21.35
C LEU A 513 19.41 -5.17 21.07
N ARG A 514 20.40 -5.75 21.72
CA ARG A 514 20.62 -7.17 21.86
C ARG A 514 20.51 -7.54 23.33
N CYS A 515 19.64 -8.50 23.65
CA CYS A 515 19.52 -9.00 25.00
C CYS A 515 19.41 -10.54 25.03
N GLN A 516 19.68 -11.11 26.20
CA GLN A 516 19.41 -12.49 26.53
C GLN A 516 18.30 -12.51 27.57
N LEU A 517 17.20 -13.15 27.23
CA LEU A 517 16.04 -13.32 28.08
C LEU A 517 16.07 -14.70 28.73
N GLU A 518 15.73 -14.78 30.01
CA GLU A 518 15.55 -16.03 30.75
C GLU A 518 14.05 -16.20 31.05
N THR A 519 13.51 -17.32 30.64
CA THR A 519 12.13 -17.70 30.85
C THR A 519 11.91 -18.30 32.23
N GLU A 520 10.67 -18.49 32.67
CA GLU A 520 10.35 -19.05 34.00
C GLU A 520 10.89 -20.49 34.20
N ASP A 521 11.05 -21.25 33.13
CA ASP A 521 11.62 -22.59 33.15
C ASP A 521 13.17 -22.59 33.09
N GLY A 522 13.81 -21.43 33.11
CA GLY A 522 15.26 -21.27 33.08
C GLY A 522 15.90 -21.34 31.69
N THR A 523 15.10 -21.35 30.61
CA THR A 523 15.61 -21.36 29.24
C THR A 523 16.12 -19.98 28.85
N TYR A 524 17.28 -19.92 28.20
CA TYR A 524 17.86 -18.68 27.69
C TYR A 524 17.54 -18.51 26.20
N VAL A 525 16.98 -17.36 25.82
CA VAL A 525 16.62 -17.07 24.43
C VAL A 525 17.24 -15.74 24.00
N PRO A 526 17.96 -15.70 22.87
CA PRO A 526 18.48 -14.45 22.31
C PRO A 526 17.34 -13.60 21.75
N ALA A 527 17.35 -12.31 22.07
CA ALA A 527 16.36 -11.35 21.59
C ALA A 527 17.02 -10.08 21.06
N VAL A 528 16.39 -9.47 20.08
CA VAL A 528 16.79 -8.18 19.50
C VAL A 528 15.59 -7.25 19.35
N GLN A 529 15.85 -5.96 19.48
CA GLN A 529 14.88 -4.92 19.11
C GLN A 529 15.56 -3.94 18.18
N PHE A 530 14.96 -3.71 17.02
CA PHE A 530 15.43 -2.74 16.03
C PHE A 530 14.77 -1.38 16.22
N GLY A 531 15.43 -0.30 15.76
CA GLY A 531 14.85 1.04 15.74
C GLY A 531 14.78 1.71 17.13
N ILE A 532 15.78 1.47 17.99
CA ILE A 532 15.88 2.18 19.26
C ILE A 532 16.18 3.65 18.97
N ASN A 533 15.31 4.54 19.47
CA ASN A 533 15.47 5.98 19.33
C ASN A 533 16.14 6.62 20.55
N ASN A 534 16.01 6.00 21.73
CA ASN A 534 16.62 6.50 22.98
C ASN A 534 17.21 5.32 23.76
N ILE A 535 18.48 5.44 24.15
CA ILE A 535 19.20 4.43 24.92
C ILE A 535 18.64 4.29 26.36
N ASP A 536 18.00 5.32 26.88
CA ASP A 536 17.40 5.28 28.22
C ASP A 536 16.10 4.45 28.26
N ASP A 537 15.48 4.22 27.11
CA ASP A 537 14.21 3.47 26.97
C ASP A 537 14.44 1.98 26.66
N ILE A 538 15.57 1.40 27.05
CA ILE A 538 15.84 -0.03 26.88
C ILE A 538 15.75 -0.79 28.21
N PRO A 539 15.36 -2.08 28.19
CA PRO A 539 15.39 -2.89 29.38
C PRO A 539 16.84 -3.10 29.87
N ARG A 540 17.04 -3.09 31.17
CA ARG A 540 18.35 -3.29 31.80
C ARG A 540 18.50 -4.70 32.36
N ALA A 541 19.73 -5.19 32.42
CA ALA A 541 20.01 -6.45 33.10
C ALA A 541 19.47 -6.43 34.53
N GLY A 542 18.84 -7.49 34.97
CA GLY A 542 18.19 -7.60 36.28
C GLY A 542 16.70 -7.28 36.30
N MET A 543 16.15 -6.65 35.25
CA MET A 543 14.72 -6.35 35.16
C MET A 543 13.89 -7.56 34.79
N ARG A 544 12.63 -7.57 35.22
CA ARG A 544 11.59 -8.44 34.68
C ARG A 544 10.70 -7.67 33.74
N ILE A 545 10.49 -8.20 32.53
CA ILE A 545 9.75 -7.53 31.47
C ILE A 545 8.67 -8.42 30.87
N SER A 546 7.63 -7.79 30.38
CA SER A 546 6.67 -8.38 29.44
C SER A 546 7.00 -7.86 28.05
N ILE A 547 6.88 -8.69 27.02
CA ILE A 547 7.23 -8.33 25.64
C ILE A 547 6.08 -8.65 24.68
N ILE A 548 5.97 -7.82 23.65
CA ILE A 548 5.34 -8.20 22.38
C ILE A 548 6.46 -8.53 21.41
N TYR A 549 6.36 -9.68 20.74
CA TYR A 549 7.45 -10.21 19.95
C TYR A 549 6.99 -10.98 18.72
N TYR A 550 7.93 -11.27 17.84
CA TYR A 550 7.84 -12.20 16.74
C TYR A 550 9.05 -13.13 16.77
N PRO A 551 8.87 -14.48 16.69
CA PRO A 551 9.99 -15.40 16.59
C PRO A 551 10.50 -15.46 15.15
N ASP A 552 11.83 -15.48 14.99
CA ASP A 552 12.47 -15.53 13.69
C ASP A 552 13.68 -16.48 13.71
N ILE A 553 14.20 -16.82 12.54
CA ILE A 553 15.42 -17.62 12.39
C ILE A 553 16.56 -16.69 11.98
N ASN A 554 17.57 -16.62 12.83
CA ASN A 554 18.83 -15.96 12.49
C ASN A 554 19.78 -16.99 11.88
N THR A 555 20.32 -16.70 10.69
CA THR A 555 21.34 -17.53 10.04
C THR A 555 22.67 -16.78 10.07
N PHE A 556 23.62 -17.31 10.81
CA PHE A 556 24.97 -16.76 10.90
C PHE A 556 25.99 -17.83 10.62
N ASN A 557 26.89 -17.64 9.65
CA ASN A 557 27.88 -18.60 9.19
C ASN A 557 27.30 -20.00 8.88
N GLY A 558 26.09 -20.04 8.29
CA GLY A 558 25.39 -21.29 7.96
C GLY A 558 24.68 -21.97 9.14
N ILE A 559 24.80 -21.46 10.35
CA ILE A 559 24.13 -21.98 11.54
C ILE A 559 22.81 -21.24 11.75
N MET A 560 21.71 -21.98 11.72
CA MET A 560 20.38 -21.45 12.02
C MET A 560 20.11 -21.51 13.53
N SER A 561 19.66 -20.40 14.09
CA SER A 561 19.26 -20.29 15.49
C SER A 561 17.96 -19.50 15.64
N LEU A 562 17.16 -19.89 16.64
CA LEU A 562 15.97 -19.12 17.00
C LEU A 562 16.39 -17.77 17.58
N GLN A 563 15.70 -16.71 17.15
CA GLN A 563 15.86 -15.35 17.67
C GLN A 563 14.48 -14.72 17.91
N ILE A 564 14.34 -13.99 18.98
CA ILE A 564 13.12 -13.24 19.30
C ILE A 564 13.29 -11.79 18.83
N ILE A 565 12.38 -11.33 18.01
CA ILE A 565 12.32 -9.92 17.57
C ILE A 565 11.32 -9.19 18.47
N ILE A 566 11.82 -8.39 19.40
CA ILE A 566 10.98 -7.58 20.31
C ILE A 566 10.40 -6.42 19.51
N LYS A 567 9.08 -6.25 19.60
CA LYS A 567 8.35 -5.11 19.02
C LYS A 567 8.14 -4.02 20.07
N GLU A 568 7.73 -4.41 21.25
CA GLU A 568 7.51 -3.53 22.40
C GLU A 568 7.77 -4.30 23.69
N TRP A 569 8.16 -3.61 24.74
CA TRP A 569 8.34 -4.19 26.06
C TRP A 569 7.78 -3.25 27.14
N LYS A 570 7.42 -3.83 28.28
CA LYS A 570 7.02 -3.13 29.50
C LYS A 570 7.66 -3.79 30.69
N GLU A 571 8.01 -3.02 31.69
CA GLU A 571 8.45 -3.56 32.98
C GLU A 571 7.28 -4.35 33.62
N THR A 572 7.56 -5.54 34.11
CA THR A 572 6.57 -6.33 34.84
C THR A 572 6.61 -5.87 36.30
N ILE A 573 5.53 -5.24 36.73
CA ILE A 573 5.35 -4.78 38.12
C ILE A 573 4.95 -5.95 39.00
#